data_a74896605e75ec8d3a24fdbb16b50d10
#
_entry.id   a74896605e75ec8d3a24fdbb16b50d10
#
_cell.length_a   1.000
_cell.length_b   1.000
_cell.length_c   1.000
_cell.angle_alpha   90.00
_cell.angle_beta   90.00
_cell.angle_gamma   90.00
#
_symmetry.space_group_name_H-M   'P 1'
#
loop_
_entity.id
_entity.type
_entity.pdbx_description
1 polymer ?
#
loop_
_entity_poly.entity_id
_entity_poly.type
_entity_poly.pdbx_seq_one_letter_code
_entity_poly.pdbx_strand_id
1 'polypeptide(L)'
;MLYYYYHYLSYKKNIDSFNNEKCEYVLSSMTNPSDQKLMIRALRGETLERPPFWLMRQAGRYLPEYRELRKNTKNFLDFCYSPDLAVEVTLQPLRRFHMDAAILFSDILVIPDALGQNVEFLEGEGPVLDPVRSLEDIKKLNPDGIADYLTPVFEILNRLSREIPEETALIGFAGSPWTIAVYMVEGRGGTDHGKVLRWAENDPEDFQALIDMLVDATSAYLIRQIESGAEIIQLFDSWAGVLNADQFHRWSVEPTRRIVERLHDRCPGVPVIGFPRNVGQLAADYVSKTGVDGVSLDQDIPLDWIAETLQPICTVQGNLDNTVLIAGGQELDRSTVNILKALSGGPFIFNLGHGVLPETPPDHVARVAELVRGWPRSGDGID
;
A
#
# COMPACT_ATOMS: atom_id res chain seq x y z
N MET A 1 -23.93 -22.91 8.80
CA MET A 1 -23.97 -21.84 9.80
C MET A 1 -23.19 -22.19 11.10
N LEU A 2 -23.49 -23.29 11.80
CA LEU A 2 -22.75 -23.66 13.03
C LEU A 2 -21.26 -24.00 12.83
N TYR A 3 -20.86 -24.58 11.72
CA TYR A 3 -19.47 -24.94 11.41
C TYR A 3 -18.57 -23.69 11.20
N TYR A 4 -19.09 -22.66 10.53
CA TYR A 4 -18.41 -21.36 10.36
C TYR A 4 -18.26 -20.61 11.69
N TYR A 5 -19.26 -20.73 12.57
CA TYR A 5 -19.21 -20.09 13.89
C TYR A 5 -18.14 -20.73 14.81
N TYR A 6 -17.93 -22.04 14.74
CA TYR A 6 -16.90 -22.74 15.52
C TYR A 6 -15.49 -22.48 14.97
N HIS A 7 -15.30 -22.42 13.66
CA HIS A 7 -14.02 -22.03 13.05
C HIS A 7 -13.69 -20.56 13.33
N TYR A 8 -14.68 -19.68 13.23
CA TYR A 8 -14.53 -18.26 13.60
C TYR A 8 -14.10 -18.08 15.07
N LEU A 9 -14.67 -18.82 16.00
CA LEU A 9 -14.30 -18.76 17.42
C LEU A 9 -12.90 -19.36 17.70
N SER A 10 -12.49 -20.37 16.94
CA SER A 10 -11.13 -20.95 17.04
C SER A 10 -10.09 -19.97 16.49
N TYR A 11 -10.38 -19.36 15.35
CA TYR A 11 -9.54 -18.32 14.74
C TYR A 11 -9.41 -17.09 15.64
N LYS A 12 -10.51 -16.63 16.22
CA LYS A 12 -10.52 -15.52 17.18
C LYS A 12 -9.68 -15.83 18.43
N LYS A 13 -9.70 -17.06 18.95
CA LYS A 13 -8.84 -17.47 20.07
C LYS A 13 -7.35 -17.45 19.73
N ASN A 14 -6.97 -17.80 18.51
CA ASN A 14 -5.56 -17.75 18.07
C ASN A 14 -5.06 -16.33 17.88
N ILE A 15 -5.90 -15.41 17.36
CA ILE A 15 -5.57 -13.98 17.25
C ILE A 15 -5.40 -13.33 18.62
N ASP A 16 -6.26 -13.64 19.59
CA ASP A 16 -6.23 -13.06 20.93
C ASP A 16 -5.05 -13.56 21.80
N SER A 17 -4.38 -14.64 21.42
CA SER A 17 -3.24 -15.21 22.15
C SER A 17 -1.87 -14.64 21.80
N PHE A 18 -1.76 -13.78 20.78
CA PHE A 18 -0.50 -13.13 20.42
C PHE A 18 -0.25 -11.91 21.34
N ASN A 19 0.85 -11.98 22.09
CA ASN A 19 1.25 -11.07 23.17
C ASN A 19 1.17 -9.57 22.79
N ASN A 20 0.50 -8.79 23.65
CA ASN A 20 0.46 -7.32 23.64
C ASN A 20 1.85 -6.65 23.76
N GLU A 21 2.85 -7.35 24.29
CA GLU A 21 4.15 -6.80 24.66
C GLU A 21 4.96 -6.20 23.49
N LYS A 22 4.78 -6.70 22.26
CA LYS A 22 5.54 -6.20 21.08
C LYS A 22 4.96 -4.94 20.44
N CYS A 23 3.64 -4.76 20.46
CA CYS A 23 3.05 -3.50 19.98
C CYS A 23 3.35 -2.34 20.94
N GLU A 24 3.47 -2.59 22.26
CA GLU A 24 3.90 -1.58 23.23
C GLU A 24 5.34 -1.11 23.02
N TYR A 25 6.22 -1.96 22.46
CA TYR A 25 7.62 -1.58 22.18
C TYR A 25 7.71 -0.55 21.04
N VAL A 26 6.90 -0.67 20.00
CA VAL A 26 6.83 0.32 18.89
C VAL A 26 6.32 1.66 19.41
N LEU A 27 5.39 1.67 20.37
CA LEU A 27 4.85 2.89 20.99
C LEU A 27 5.85 3.56 21.95
N SER A 28 6.69 2.80 22.65
CA SER A 28 7.65 3.37 23.62
C SER A 28 8.80 4.14 22.99
N SER A 29 9.11 3.89 21.69
CA SER A 29 10.11 4.63 20.93
C SER A 29 9.61 5.99 20.38
N MET A 30 8.30 6.29 20.53
CA MET A 30 7.64 7.46 19.92
C MET A 30 7.50 8.68 20.88
N THR A 31 8.32 8.81 21.92
CA THR A 31 8.07 9.76 23.00
C THR A 31 8.60 11.18 22.79
N ASN A 32 9.32 11.49 21.72
CA ASN A 32 9.78 12.86 21.42
C ASN A 32 9.30 13.32 20.03
N PRO A 33 8.40 14.32 19.93
CA PRO A 33 7.90 14.82 18.64
C PRO A 33 8.98 15.37 17.70
N SER A 34 10.10 15.87 18.25
CA SER A 34 11.20 16.44 17.47
C SER A 34 12.08 15.41 16.77
N ASP A 35 12.09 14.16 17.27
CA ASP A 35 12.90 13.07 16.72
C ASP A 35 12.11 12.14 15.77
N GLN A 36 10.85 12.47 15.48
CA GLN A 36 10.01 11.61 14.64
C GLN A 36 10.32 11.78 13.15
N LYS A 37 10.29 10.66 12.44
CA LYS A 37 10.46 10.59 10.98
C LYS A 37 9.45 11.47 10.25
N LEU A 38 9.87 12.17 9.21
CA LEU A 38 9.02 13.12 8.47
C LEU A 38 7.71 12.49 7.97
N MET A 39 7.76 11.24 7.51
CA MET A 39 6.57 10.50 7.08
C MET A 39 5.53 10.40 8.19
N ILE A 40 5.94 10.02 9.41
CA ILE A 40 5.05 9.83 10.55
C ILE A 40 4.49 11.19 11.01
N ARG A 41 5.31 12.24 11.04
CA ARG A 41 4.87 13.58 11.37
C ARG A 41 3.82 14.10 10.39
N ALA A 42 4.06 13.92 9.08
CA ALA A 42 3.07 14.29 8.08
C ALA A 42 1.74 13.53 8.28
N LEU A 43 1.79 12.21 8.54
CA LEU A 43 0.60 11.36 8.75
C LEU A 43 -0.14 11.68 10.07
N ARG A 44 0.48 12.42 10.97
CA ARG A 44 -0.17 12.99 12.17
C ARG A 44 -0.77 14.37 11.94
N GLY A 45 -0.83 14.82 10.69
CA GLY A 45 -1.42 16.09 10.30
C GLY A 45 -0.49 17.28 10.44
N GLU A 46 0.83 17.07 10.59
CA GLU A 46 1.78 18.17 10.67
C GLU A 46 2.12 18.73 9.28
N THR A 47 2.05 20.06 9.13
CA THR A 47 2.59 20.75 7.96
C THR A 47 4.09 20.91 8.14
N LEU A 48 4.88 20.33 7.26
CA LEU A 48 6.34 20.29 7.36
C LEU A 48 7.01 21.35 6.49
N GLU A 49 8.24 21.75 6.83
CA GLU A 49 9.04 22.70 6.03
C GLU A 49 9.25 22.19 4.59
N ARG A 50 9.46 20.91 4.42
CA ARG A 50 9.37 20.21 3.16
C ARG A 50 8.52 18.95 3.32
N PRO A 51 7.74 18.54 2.31
CA PRO A 51 7.06 17.26 2.37
C PRO A 51 8.05 16.09 2.35
N PRO A 52 7.82 15.02 3.11
CA PRO A 52 8.51 13.76 2.87
C PRO A 52 8.11 13.19 1.51
N PHE A 53 9.00 12.35 0.94
CA PHE A 53 8.71 11.71 -0.32
C PHE A 53 9.19 10.26 -0.37
N TRP A 54 8.45 9.47 -1.08
CA TRP A 54 8.79 8.14 -1.56
C TRP A 54 8.01 7.87 -2.84
N LEU A 55 8.34 6.84 -3.60
CA LEU A 55 7.63 6.56 -4.85
C LEU A 55 7.11 5.12 -4.88
N MET A 56 5.84 4.95 -5.19
CA MET A 56 5.27 3.62 -5.44
C MET A 56 6.09 2.89 -6.52
N ARG A 57 6.46 1.65 -6.26
CA ARG A 57 7.36 0.83 -7.10
C ARG A 57 8.78 1.42 -7.22
N GLN A 58 9.25 2.13 -6.19
CA GLN A 58 10.62 2.69 -6.14
C GLN A 58 11.71 1.62 -6.28
N ALA A 59 11.51 0.42 -5.77
CA ALA A 59 12.30 -0.76 -6.11
C ALA A 59 11.66 -1.44 -7.33
N GLY A 60 12.29 -1.34 -8.50
CA GLY A 60 11.65 -1.80 -9.72
C GLY A 60 12.54 -1.91 -10.95
N ARG A 61 11.96 -2.41 -12.03
CA ARG A 61 12.65 -2.73 -13.30
C ARG A 61 13.33 -1.53 -13.97
N TYR A 62 13.02 -0.30 -13.60
CA TYR A 62 13.71 0.89 -14.12
C TYR A 62 15.17 0.99 -13.60
N LEU A 63 15.49 0.38 -12.44
CA LEU A 63 16.83 0.34 -11.86
C LEU A 63 17.68 -0.77 -12.51
N PRO A 64 18.88 -0.45 -13.00
CA PRO A 64 19.81 -1.46 -13.56
C PRO A 64 20.16 -2.56 -12.56
N GLU A 65 20.49 -2.20 -11.31
CA GLU A 65 20.83 -3.13 -10.23
C GLU A 65 19.66 -4.04 -9.84
N TYR A 66 18.42 -3.56 -9.88
CA TYR A 66 17.25 -4.41 -9.71
C TYR A 66 17.16 -5.47 -10.80
N ARG A 67 17.34 -5.06 -12.07
CA ARG A 67 17.29 -6.01 -13.20
C ARG A 67 18.36 -7.07 -13.09
N GLU A 68 19.54 -6.71 -12.58
CA GLU A 68 20.65 -7.67 -12.42
C GLU A 68 20.32 -8.73 -11.36
N LEU A 69 19.79 -8.32 -10.21
CA LEU A 69 19.35 -9.27 -9.17
C LEU A 69 18.17 -10.13 -9.64
N ARG A 70 17.22 -9.56 -10.36
CA ARG A 70 16.05 -10.28 -10.86
C ARG A 70 16.38 -11.45 -11.79
N LYS A 71 17.47 -11.38 -12.54
CA LYS A 71 17.95 -12.47 -13.42
C LYS A 71 18.29 -13.75 -12.65
N ASN A 72 18.63 -13.62 -11.39
CA ASN A 72 19.07 -14.76 -10.56
C ASN A 72 17.90 -15.43 -9.81
N THR A 73 16.65 -15.05 -10.06
CA THR A 73 15.47 -15.64 -9.43
C THR A 73 14.67 -16.48 -10.43
N LYS A 74 14.04 -17.56 -9.97
CA LYS A 74 13.25 -18.44 -10.82
C LYS A 74 11.98 -17.77 -11.31
N ASN A 75 11.23 -17.19 -10.39
CA ASN A 75 9.98 -16.46 -10.64
C ASN A 75 9.87 -15.23 -9.75
N PHE A 76 8.75 -14.52 -9.83
CA PHE A 76 8.57 -13.27 -9.08
C PHE A 76 8.22 -13.51 -7.60
N LEU A 77 7.45 -14.56 -7.28
CA LEU A 77 7.15 -14.91 -5.89
C LEU A 77 8.39 -15.39 -5.15
N ASP A 78 9.25 -16.21 -5.78
CA ASP A 78 10.55 -16.59 -5.19
C ASP A 78 11.39 -15.35 -4.84
N PHE A 79 11.30 -14.30 -5.65
CA PHE A 79 11.98 -13.03 -5.37
C PHE A 79 11.39 -12.34 -4.14
N CYS A 80 10.05 -12.29 -4.04
CA CYS A 80 9.36 -11.71 -2.89
C CYS A 80 9.60 -12.52 -1.60
N TYR A 81 9.81 -13.83 -1.68
CA TYR A 81 10.03 -14.70 -0.54
C TYR A 81 11.52 -14.96 -0.24
N SER A 82 12.43 -14.29 -0.93
CA SER A 82 13.87 -14.37 -0.65
C SER A 82 14.32 -13.19 0.21
N PRO A 83 14.56 -13.37 1.54
CA PRO A 83 14.91 -12.26 2.41
C PRO A 83 16.14 -11.47 1.94
N ASP A 84 17.20 -12.15 1.52
CA ASP A 84 18.43 -11.48 1.06
C ASP A 84 18.18 -10.59 -0.16
N LEU A 85 17.41 -11.07 -1.13
CA LEU A 85 17.15 -10.34 -2.36
C LEU A 85 16.14 -9.21 -2.15
N ALA A 86 15.06 -9.47 -1.39
CA ALA A 86 14.03 -8.49 -1.12
C ALA A 86 14.55 -7.32 -0.26
N VAL A 87 15.40 -7.59 0.74
CA VAL A 87 16.08 -6.55 1.51
C VAL A 87 16.97 -5.72 0.59
N GLU A 88 17.84 -6.37 -0.20
CA GLU A 88 18.75 -5.65 -1.10
C GLU A 88 18.00 -4.73 -2.08
N VAL A 89 16.94 -5.21 -2.75
CA VAL A 89 16.20 -4.36 -3.71
C VAL A 89 15.42 -3.23 -3.03
N THR A 90 14.96 -3.44 -1.79
CA THR A 90 14.32 -2.38 -1.01
C THR A 90 15.30 -1.25 -0.70
N LEU A 91 16.56 -1.57 -0.42
CA LEU A 91 17.59 -0.59 -0.11
C LEU A 91 18.15 0.16 -1.33
N GLN A 92 18.04 -0.39 -2.54
CA GLN A 92 18.58 0.24 -3.76
C GLN A 92 18.10 1.67 -4.00
N PRO A 93 16.77 1.97 -3.99
CA PRO A 93 16.30 3.34 -4.20
C PRO A 93 16.68 4.30 -3.05
N LEU A 94 16.81 3.79 -1.83
CA LEU A 94 17.27 4.62 -0.69
C LEU A 94 18.70 5.08 -0.89
N ARG A 95 19.59 4.20 -1.32
CA ARG A 95 21.00 4.53 -1.61
C ARG A 95 21.13 5.54 -2.76
N ARG A 96 20.25 5.46 -3.77
CA ARG A 96 20.30 6.34 -4.93
C ARG A 96 19.67 7.70 -4.69
N PHE A 97 18.51 7.72 -4.05
CA PHE A 97 17.65 8.90 -4.08
C PHE A 97 17.39 9.48 -2.68
N HIS A 98 17.85 8.80 -1.62
CA HIS A 98 17.68 9.25 -0.23
C HIS A 98 16.21 9.57 0.09
N MET A 99 15.31 8.66 -0.22
CA MET A 99 13.88 8.79 0.03
C MET A 99 13.56 8.72 1.53
N ASP A 100 12.50 9.39 1.96
CA ASP A 100 12.09 9.47 3.37
C ASP A 100 11.34 8.20 3.85
N ALA A 101 10.99 7.31 2.93
CA ALA A 101 10.46 5.99 3.29
C ALA A 101 10.97 4.87 2.40
N ALA A 102 11.11 3.71 3.01
CA ALA A 102 11.25 2.40 2.35
C ALA A 102 9.89 1.71 2.35
N ILE A 103 9.44 1.20 1.21
CA ILE A 103 8.32 0.27 1.18
C ILE A 103 8.86 -1.15 1.02
N LEU A 104 8.36 -2.08 1.82
CA LEU A 104 8.64 -3.51 1.71
C LEU A 104 8.58 -3.97 0.25
N PHE A 105 9.61 -4.66 -0.23
CA PHE A 105 9.52 -5.34 -1.52
C PHE A 105 8.77 -6.65 -1.37
N SER A 106 7.56 -6.69 -1.89
CA SER A 106 6.63 -7.83 -1.91
C SER A 106 5.61 -7.63 -3.03
N ASP A 107 4.57 -8.46 -3.05
CA ASP A 107 3.42 -8.32 -3.95
C ASP A 107 2.10 -8.41 -3.18
N ILE A 108 1.04 -7.80 -3.70
CA ILE A 108 -0.29 -7.90 -3.10
C ILE A 108 -0.88 -9.32 -3.20
N LEU A 109 -0.41 -10.13 -4.16
CA LEU A 109 -0.87 -11.49 -4.39
C LEU A 109 -0.23 -12.54 -3.48
N VAL A 110 0.65 -12.14 -2.56
CA VAL A 110 1.15 -13.06 -1.51
C VAL A 110 0.03 -13.55 -0.58
N ILE A 111 -1.08 -12.79 -0.46
CA ILE A 111 -2.25 -13.21 0.32
C ILE A 111 -3.00 -14.36 -0.36
N PRO A 112 -3.46 -14.28 -1.62
CA PRO A 112 -4.07 -15.43 -2.28
C PRO A 112 -3.13 -16.64 -2.38
N ASP A 113 -1.84 -16.44 -2.61
CA ASP A 113 -0.84 -17.51 -2.61
C ASP A 113 -0.76 -18.20 -1.23
N ALA A 114 -0.69 -17.43 -0.14
CA ALA A 114 -0.70 -17.96 1.22
C ALA A 114 -2.03 -18.63 1.63
N LEU A 115 -3.14 -18.22 1.02
CA LEU A 115 -4.44 -18.88 1.15
C LEU A 115 -4.49 -20.24 0.42
N GLY A 116 -3.47 -20.56 -0.39
CA GLY A 116 -3.38 -21.81 -1.15
C GLY A 116 -3.96 -21.73 -2.57
N GLN A 117 -4.29 -20.53 -3.06
CA GLN A 117 -4.60 -20.31 -4.46
C GLN A 117 -3.32 -20.38 -5.29
N ASN A 118 -3.32 -21.11 -6.39
CA ASN A 118 -2.17 -21.12 -7.29
C ASN A 118 -2.00 -19.75 -7.93
N VAL A 119 -0.79 -19.16 -7.77
CA VAL A 119 -0.42 -17.83 -8.30
C VAL A 119 0.88 -17.97 -9.08
N GLU A 120 0.84 -17.65 -10.36
CA GLU A 120 2.02 -17.65 -11.23
C GLU A 120 2.22 -16.26 -11.85
N PHE A 121 3.48 -15.91 -12.12
CA PHE A 121 3.81 -14.69 -12.84
C PHE A 121 4.45 -15.05 -14.18
N LEU A 122 3.67 -14.94 -15.25
CA LEU A 122 4.11 -15.25 -16.60
C LEU A 122 4.76 -14.02 -17.26
N GLU A 123 5.85 -14.27 -17.98
CA GLU A 123 6.55 -13.20 -18.68
C GLU A 123 5.66 -12.62 -19.79
N GLY A 124 5.49 -11.28 -19.78
CA GLY A 124 4.63 -10.56 -20.75
C GLY A 124 3.13 -10.58 -20.42
N GLU A 125 2.66 -11.49 -19.57
CA GLU A 125 1.23 -11.59 -19.21
C GLU A 125 0.93 -11.02 -17.81
N GLY A 126 1.92 -11.07 -16.90
CA GLY A 126 1.74 -10.70 -15.49
C GLY A 126 1.20 -11.85 -14.64
N PRO A 127 0.47 -11.56 -13.55
CA PRO A 127 -0.05 -12.58 -12.65
C PRO A 127 -1.20 -13.37 -13.29
N VAL A 128 -1.16 -14.71 -13.11
CA VAL A 128 -2.19 -15.66 -13.48
C VAL A 128 -2.52 -16.50 -12.25
N LEU A 129 -3.82 -16.63 -11.95
CA LEU A 129 -4.33 -17.33 -10.79
C LEU A 129 -5.39 -18.38 -11.23
N ASP A 130 -5.47 -19.49 -10.51
CA ASP A 130 -6.60 -20.42 -10.64
C ASP A 130 -7.85 -19.75 -10.06
N PRO A 131 -8.92 -19.49 -10.87
CA PRO A 131 -9.99 -18.60 -10.44
C PRO A 131 -10.84 -19.19 -9.31
N VAL A 132 -11.19 -18.34 -8.32
CA VAL A 132 -12.17 -18.59 -7.25
C VAL A 132 -13.49 -17.95 -7.67
N ARG A 133 -14.56 -18.75 -7.84
CA ARG A 133 -15.84 -18.26 -8.39
C ARG A 133 -17.09 -18.84 -7.71
N SER A 134 -16.92 -19.53 -6.61
CA SER A 134 -18.01 -20.17 -5.87
C SER A 134 -17.66 -20.34 -4.40
N LEU A 135 -18.66 -20.55 -3.55
CA LEU A 135 -18.45 -20.96 -2.16
C LEU A 135 -17.60 -22.23 -2.03
N GLU A 136 -17.73 -23.15 -2.98
CA GLU A 136 -16.94 -24.40 -2.96
C GLU A 136 -15.46 -24.12 -3.23
N ASP A 137 -15.13 -23.09 -4.03
CA ASP A 137 -13.75 -22.68 -4.23
C ASP A 137 -13.20 -21.94 -2.99
N ILE A 138 -14.01 -21.10 -2.35
CA ILE A 138 -13.64 -20.44 -1.09
C ILE A 138 -13.29 -21.46 -0.01
N LYS A 139 -14.06 -22.55 0.11
CA LYS A 139 -13.82 -23.62 1.10
C LYS A 139 -12.50 -24.35 0.93
N LYS A 140 -11.88 -24.28 -0.26
CA LYS A 140 -10.57 -24.88 -0.53
C LYS A 140 -9.40 -24.01 -0.04
N LEU A 141 -9.67 -22.74 0.23
CA LEU A 141 -8.67 -21.80 0.75
C LEU A 141 -8.40 -22.08 2.24
N ASN A 142 -7.15 -21.88 2.65
CA ASN A 142 -6.71 -22.14 4.01
C ASN A 142 -6.25 -20.84 4.72
N PRO A 143 -7.14 -20.15 5.45
CA PRO A 143 -6.77 -18.94 6.15
C PRO A 143 -5.86 -19.18 7.39
N ASP A 144 -5.87 -20.39 7.96
CA ASP A 144 -5.14 -20.67 9.20
C ASP A 144 -3.61 -20.72 9.02
N GLY A 145 -3.15 -20.99 7.79
CA GLY A 145 -1.71 -21.13 7.47
C GLY A 145 -0.99 -19.85 7.05
N ILE A 146 -1.69 -18.73 6.91
CA ILE A 146 -1.13 -17.50 6.30
C ILE A 146 0.10 -16.98 7.03
N ALA A 147 0.06 -16.92 8.36
CA ALA A 147 1.16 -16.37 9.16
C ALA A 147 2.44 -17.18 9.04
N ASP A 148 2.33 -18.51 9.01
CA ASP A 148 3.47 -19.40 8.85
C ASP A 148 4.02 -19.35 7.42
N TYR A 149 3.15 -19.33 6.42
CA TYR A 149 3.52 -19.26 5.02
C TYR A 149 4.28 -17.97 4.67
N LEU A 150 3.83 -16.84 5.23
CA LEU A 150 4.43 -15.53 4.99
C LEU A 150 5.60 -15.17 5.91
N THR A 151 6.13 -16.13 6.69
CA THR A 151 7.33 -15.94 7.54
C THR A 151 8.49 -15.26 6.82
N PRO A 152 8.83 -15.58 5.54
CA PRO A 152 9.91 -14.87 4.84
C PRO A 152 9.66 -13.38 4.68
N VAL A 153 8.42 -12.95 4.48
CA VAL A 153 8.05 -11.52 4.37
C VAL A 153 8.26 -10.80 5.70
N PHE A 154 7.93 -11.44 6.81
CA PHE A 154 8.17 -10.88 8.15
C PHE A 154 9.66 -10.82 8.50
N GLU A 155 10.45 -11.77 8.04
CA GLU A 155 11.92 -11.73 8.14
C GLU A 155 12.49 -10.53 7.39
N ILE A 156 12.02 -10.27 6.17
CA ILE A 156 12.43 -9.11 5.38
C ILE A 156 12.18 -7.81 6.16
N LEU A 157 10.99 -7.63 6.71
CA LEU A 157 10.63 -6.44 7.50
C LEU A 157 11.51 -6.30 8.75
N ASN A 158 11.75 -7.40 9.48
CA ASN A 158 12.57 -7.39 10.67
C ASN A 158 14.03 -7.02 10.35
N ARG A 159 14.55 -7.40 9.21
CA ARG A 159 15.88 -6.98 8.74
C ARG A 159 15.87 -5.52 8.29
N LEU A 160 14.91 -5.12 7.46
CA LEU A 160 14.79 -3.73 6.99
C LEU A 160 14.68 -2.74 8.13
N SER A 161 13.93 -3.05 9.20
CA SER A 161 13.79 -2.17 10.38
C SER A 161 15.13 -1.84 11.07
N ARG A 162 16.18 -2.63 10.79
CA ARG A 162 17.54 -2.44 11.35
C ARG A 162 18.54 -1.94 10.32
N GLU A 163 18.26 -2.12 9.03
CA GLU A 163 19.22 -1.85 7.93
C GLU A 163 18.91 -0.52 7.21
N ILE A 164 17.67 0.00 7.28
CA ILE A 164 17.35 1.31 6.71
C ILE A 164 17.90 2.46 7.57
N PRO A 165 18.17 3.65 6.99
CA PRO A 165 18.54 4.84 7.75
C PRO A 165 17.51 5.18 8.84
N GLU A 166 17.99 5.69 9.99
CA GLU A 166 17.14 5.97 11.15
C GLU A 166 16.02 6.96 10.84
N GLU A 167 16.27 7.93 9.96
CA GLU A 167 15.31 8.93 9.50
C GLU A 167 14.28 8.40 8.49
N THR A 168 14.51 7.22 7.90
CA THR A 168 13.65 6.61 6.89
C THR A 168 12.55 5.79 7.55
N ALA A 169 11.28 6.01 7.19
CA ALA A 169 10.17 5.20 7.68
C ALA A 169 10.02 3.90 6.89
N LEU A 170 9.64 2.81 7.57
CA LEU A 170 9.37 1.51 6.93
C LEU A 170 7.88 1.34 6.69
N ILE A 171 7.49 1.22 5.42
CA ILE A 171 6.10 1.01 5.00
C ILE A 171 5.87 -0.48 4.74
N GLY A 172 4.91 -1.06 5.48
CA GLY A 172 4.27 -2.31 5.13
C GLY A 172 3.06 -2.08 4.23
N PHE A 173 2.59 -3.11 3.52
CA PHE A 173 1.43 -2.93 2.65
C PHE A 173 0.66 -4.22 2.38
N ALA A 174 -0.55 -4.05 1.87
CA ALA A 174 -1.36 -5.11 1.28
C ALA A 174 -2.26 -4.57 0.17
N GLY A 175 -2.78 -5.46 -0.66
CA GLY A 175 -3.94 -5.14 -1.50
C GLY A 175 -5.21 -5.07 -0.66
N SER A 176 -6.09 -4.12 -0.97
CA SER A 176 -7.43 -4.06 -0.38
C SER A 176 -8.26 -5.28 -0.80
N PRO A 177 -9.22 -5.72 0.02
CA PRO A 177 -10.01 -6.93 -0.25
C PRO A 177 -10.67 -6.94 -1.62
N TRP A 178 -11.23 -5.81 -2.09
CA TRP A 178 -11.81 -5.72 -3.42
C TRP A 178 -10.76 -5.99 -4.51
N THR A 179 -9.62 -5.31 -4.47
CA THR A 179 -8.56 -5.52 -5.48
C THR A 179 -8.06 -6.96 -5.48
N ILE A 180 -7.88 -7.58 -4.33
CA ILE A 180 -7.48 -8.99 -4.23
C ILE A 180 -8.57 -9.90 -4.80
N ALA A 181 -9.85 -9.68 -4.44
CA ALA A 181 -10.98 -10.44 -4.98
C ALA A 181 -11.06 -10.34 -6.52
N VAL A 182 -10.78 -9.16 -7.09
CA VAL A 182 -10.71 -9.00 -8.56
C VAL A 182 -9.69 -9.97 -9.16
N TYR A 183 -8.47 -10.03 -8.66
CA TYR A 183 -7.46 -10.95 -9.15
C TYR A 183 -7.87 -12.41 -8.95
N MET A 184 -8.39 -12.75 -7.78
CA MET A 184 -8.80 -14.12 -7.44
C MET A 184 -9.92 -14.64 -8.35
N VAL A 185 -10.91 -13.80 -8.67
CA VAL A 185 -12.10 -14.17 -9.46
C VAL A 185 -11.83 -14.12 -10.96
N GLU A 186 -11.15 -13.07 -11.43
CA GLU A 186 -10.81 -12.94 -12.85
C GLU A 186 -9.73 -13.93 -13.27
N GLY A 187 -8.83 -14.29 -12.35
CA GLY A 187 -7.69 -15.16 -12.58
C GLY A 187 -6.50 -14.46 -13.22
N ARG A 188 -6.57 -13.13 -13.47
CA ARG A 188 -5.49 -12.31 -14.04
C ARG A 188 -5.80 -10.82 -13.93
N GLY A 189 -4.77 -10.00 -14.14
CA GLY A 189 -4.95 -8.56 -14.28
C GLY A 189 -5.42 -8.14 -15.67
N GLY A 190 -5.80 -6.86 -15.82
CA GLY A 190 -6.10 -6.23 -17.11
C GLY A 190 -7.36 -6.76 -17.81
N THR A 191 -8.33 -7.26 -17.05
CA THR A 191 -9.63 -7.71 -17.54
C THR A 191 -10.64 -6.57 -17.59
N ASP A 192 -11.84 -6.84 -18.13
CA ASP A 192 -13.01 -5.94 -18.08
C ASP A 192 -13.74 -6.00 -16.72
N HIS A 193 -13.25 -6.81 -15.77
CA HIS A 193 -13.81 -7.03 -14.43
C HIS A 193 -15.24 -7.61 -14.42
N GLY A 194 -15.69 -8.12 -15.58
CA GLY A 194 -17.09 -8.53 -15.78
C GLY A 194 -17.48 -9.75 -14.95
N LYS A 195 -16.54 -10.64 -14.60
CA LYS A 195 -16.87 -11.87 -13.81
C LYS A 195 -17.05 -11.52 -12.34
N VAL A 196 -16.13 -10.74 -11.77
CA VAL A 196 -16.19 -10.33 -10.36
C VAL A 196 -17.40 -9.44 -10.10
N LEU A 197 -17.70 -8.47 -11.00
CA LEU A 197 -18.87 -7.61 -10.87
C LEU A 197 -20.18 -8.42 -10.93
N ARG A 198 -20.30 -9.36 -11.88
CA ARG A 198 -21.47 -10.24 -11.97
C ARG A 198 -21.64 -11.12 -10.73
N TRP A 199 -20.57 -11.66 -10.17
CA TRP A 199 -20.68 -12.44 -8.93
C TRP A 199 -21.13 -11.58 -7.76
N ALA A 200 -20.52 -10.40 -7.58
CA ALA A 200 -20.89 -9.46 -6.53
C ALA A 200 -22.35 -8.96 -6.63
N GLU A 201 -22.94 -8.95 -7.85
CA GLU A 201 -24.32 -8.53 -8.09
C GLU A 201 -25.32 -9.69 -7.96
N ASN A 202 -25.02 -10.86 -8.55
CA ASN A 202 -25.96 -11.97 -8.60
C ASN A 202 -26.01 -12.79 -7.32
N ASP A 203 -24.85 -12.98 -6.66
CA ASP A 203 -24.71 -13.80 -5.45
C ASP A 203 -23.93 -13.00 -4.37
N PRO A 204 -24.48 -11.87 -3.90
CA PRO A 204 -23.77 -10.95 -3.02
C PRO A 204 -23.43 -11.53 -1.64
N GLU A 205 -24.16 -12.53 -1.17
CA GLU A 205 -23.88 -13.23 0.10
C GLU A 205 -22.65 -14.13 -0.03
N ASP A 206 -22.55 -14.87 -1.14
CA ASP A 206 -21.41 -15.72 -1.44
C ASP A 206 -20.15 -14.89 -1.68
N PHE A 207 -20.28 -13.76 -2.41
CA PHE A 207 -19.19 -12.84 -2.62
C PHE A 207 -18.75 -12.15 -1.33
N GLN A 208 -19.70 -11.83 -0.42
CA GLN A 208 -19.39 -11.29 0.90
C GLN A 208 -18.52 -12.26 1.72
N ALA A 209 -18.73 -13.58 1.59
CA ALA A 209 -17.90 -14.55 2.29
C ALA A 209 -16.44 -14.51 1.84
N LEU A 210 -16.18 -14.27 0.54
CA LEU A 210 -14.81 -14.03 0.04
C LEU A 210 -14.22 -12.75 0.61
N ILE A 211 -14.98 -11.65 0.58
CA ILE A 211 -14.53 -10.36 1.11
C ILE A 211 -14.23 -10.46 2.61
N ASP A 212 -15.08 -11.14 3.38
CA ASP A 212 -14.88 -11.33 4.82
C ASP A 212 -13.59 -12.11 5.13
N MET A 213 -13.35 -13.20 4.38
CA MET A 213 -12.09 -13.95 4.48
C MET A 213 -10.87 -13.06 4.16
N LEU A 214 -10.97 -12.25 3.12
CA LEU A 214 -9.88 -11.34 2.73
C LEU A 214 -9.66 -10.22 3.76
N VAL A 215 -10.71 -9.68 4.38
CA VAL A 215 -10.58 -8.73 5.48
C VAL A 215 -9.83 -9.37 6.66
N ASP A 216 -10.19 -10.61 7.02
CA ASP A 216 -9.55 -11.32 8.13
C ASP A 216 -8.07 -11.62 7.81
N ALA A 217 -7.80 -12.17 6.64
CA ALA A 217 -6.47 -12.51 6.16
C ALA A 217 -5.56 -11.28 6.06
N THR A 218 -6.06 -10.20 5.43
CA THR A 218 -5.32 -8.94 5.27
C THR A 218 -5.03 -8.29 6.61
N SER A 219 -6.00 -8.24 7.53
CA SER A 219 -5.79 -7.68 8.88
C SER A 219 -4.70 -8.44 9.63
N ALA A 220 -4.77 -9.78 9.64
CA ALA A 220 -3.77 -10.61 10.30
C ALA A 220 -2.37 -10.41 9.70
N TYR A 221 -2.27 -10.37 8.38
CA TYR A 221 -1.03 -10.12 7.65
C TYR A 221 -0.42 -8.76 7.99
N LEU A 222 -1.21 -7.70 8.02
CA LEU A 222 -0.74 -6.34 8.31
C LEU A 222 -0.32 -6.17 9.77
N ILE A 223 -1.05 -6.76 10.72
CA ILE A 223 -0.64 -6.79 12.13
C ILE A 223 0.75 -7.45 12.26
N ARG A 224 0.97 -8.58 11.61
CA ARG A 224 2.28 -9.25 11.61
C ARG A 224 3.38 -8.43 10.95
N GLN A 225 3.07 -7.65 9.91
CA GLN A 225 4.03 -6.71 9.32
C GLN A 225 4.44 -5.62 10.33
N ILE A 226 3.49 -5.05 11.07
CA ILE A 226 3.76 -4.05 12.12
C ILE A 226 4.61 -4.67 13.24
N GLU A 227 4.24 -5.84 13.73
CA GLU A 227 5.01 -6.59 14.75
C GLU A 227 6.44 -6.92 14.27
N SER A 228 6.66 -6.97 12.96
CA SER A 228 7.96 -7.23 12.33
C SER A 228 8.75 -5.97 11.97
N GLY A 229 8.21 -4.78 12.30
CA GLY A 229 8.93 -3.52 12.17
C GLY A 229 8.36 -2.51 11.17
N ALA A 230 7.23 -2.79 10.53
CA ALA A 230 6.55 -1.77 9.71
C ALA A 230 6.01 -0.65 10.61
N GLU A 231 6.26 0.60 10.23
CA GLU A 231 5.89 1.80 11.00
C GLU A 231 4.68 2.51 10.39
N ILE A 232 4.36 2.23 9.14
CA ILE A 232 3.25 2.77 8.35
C ILE A 232 2.67 1.63 7.54
N ILE A 233 1.36 1.63 7.33
CA ILE A 233 0.69 0.67 6.44
C ILE A 233 0.10 1.41 5.23
N GLN A 234 0.28 0.82 4.03
CA GLN A 234 -0.37 1.26 2.79
C GLN A 234 -1.34 0.19 2.29
N LEU A 235 -2.61 0.54 2.08
CA LEU A 235 -3.63 -0.31 1.46
C LEU A 235 -3.84 0.09 0.01
N PHE A 236 -3.57 -0.82 -0.92
CA PHE A 236 -3.71 -0.58 -2.36
C PHE A 236 -5.04 -1.11 -2.89
N ASP A 237 -5.95 -0.21 -3.27
CA ASP A 237 -7.21 -0.57 -3.95
C ASP A 237 -7.19 -0.12 -5.42
N SER A 238 -6.34 -0.78 -6.19
CA SER A 238 -6.01 -0.42 -7.58
C SER A 238 -7.21 -0.51 -8.54
N TRP A 239 -8.23 -1.29 -8.18
CA TRP A 239 -9.43 -1.52 -9.00
C TRP A 239 -10.70 -0.88 -8.40
N ALA A 240 -10.57 0.00 -7.41
CA ALA A 240 -11.71 0.68 -6.78
C ALA A 240 -12.54 1.49 -7.80
N GLY A 241 -11.89 2.11 -8.78
CA GLY A 241 -12.54 2.97 -9.76
C GLY A 241 -13.45 2.28 -10.77
N VAL A 242 -13.54 0.93 -10.77
CA VAL A 242 -14.52 0.22 -11.62
C VAL A 242 -15.89 0.07 -10.94
N LEU A 243 -15.97 0.40 -9.66
CA LEU A 243 -17.19 0.31 -8.85
C LEU A 243 -18.05 1.57 -9.01
N ASN A 244 -19.37 1.39 -9.11
CA ASN A 244 -20.29 2.52 -8.91
C ASN A 244 -20.32 2.93 -7.42
N ALA A 245 -20.97 4.03 -7.07
CA ALA A 245 -20.95 4.59 -5.71
C ALA A 245 -21.43 3.61 -4.62
N ASP A 246 -22.52 2.87 -4.87
CA ASP A 246 -23.05 1.90 -3.90
C ASP A 246 -22.13 0.69 -3.75
N GLN A 247 -21.62 0.17 -4.87
CA GLN A 247 -20.64 -0.91 -4.89
C GLN A 247 -19.33 -0.50 -4.24
N PHE A 248 -18.86 0.74 -4.49
CA PHE A 248 -17.66 1.29 -3.88
C PHE A 248 -17.80 1.33 -2.36
N HIS A 249 -18.92 1.82 -1.85
CA HIS A 249 -19.18 1.82 -0.41
C HIS A 249 -19.14 0.39 0.17
N ARG A 250 -19.81 -0.56 -0.49
CA ARG A 250 -19.95 -1.93 0.01
C ARG A 250 -18.66 -2.74 -0.08
N TRP A 251 -17.92 -2.63 -1.20
CA TRP A 251 -16.83 -3.54 -1.54
C TRP A 251 -15.43 -2.95 -1.34
N SER A 252 -15.30 -1.62 -1.25
CA SER A 252 -14.04 -0.94 -1.02
C SER A 252 -14.01 -0.24 0.34
N VAL A 253 -14.96 0.66 0.60
CA VAL A 253 -15.00 1.47 1.84
C VAL A 253 -15.20 0.59 3.07
N GLU A 254 -16.25 -0.21 3.13
CA GLU A 254 -16.59 -1.01 4.31
C GLU A 254 -15.52 -2.07 4.65
N PRO A 255 -14.95 -2.85 3.70
CA PRO A 255 -13.84 -3.73 3.99
C PRO A 255 -12.60 -3.00 4.51
N THR A 256 -12.26 -1.84 3.91
CA THR A 256 -11.12 -1.02 4.37
C THR A 256 -11.36 -0.49 5.78
N ARG A 257 -12.54 0.04 6.09
CA ARG A 257 -12.91 0.49 7.45
C ARG A 257 -12.65 -0.61 8.48
N ARG A 258 -13.12 -1.82 8.22
CA ARG A 258 -12.95 -2.97 9.11
C ARG A 258 -11.47 -3.32 9.34
N ILE A 259 -10.64 -3.22 8.31
CA ILE A 259 -9.19 -3.43 8.43
C ILE A 259 -8.57 -2.32 9.29
N VAL A 260 -8.86 -1.05 8.98
CA VAL A 260 -8.33 0.12 9.70
C VAL A 260 -8.70 0.06 11.19
N GLU A 261 -9.96 -0.22 11.52
CA GLU A 261 -10.40 -0.39 12.91
C GLU A 261 -9.59 -1.46 13.65
N ARG A 262 -9.39 -2.64 13.02
CA ARG A 262 -8.60 -3.72 13.64
C ARG A 262 -7.14 -3.35 13.82
N LEU A 263 -6.56 -2.60 12.88
CA LEU A 263 -5.17 -2.14 12.99
C LEU A 263 -5.03 -1.11 14.10
N HIS A 264 -5.93 -0.12 14.19
CA HIS A 264 -5.91 0.90 15.24
C HIS A 264 -6.18 0.29 16.63
N ASP A 265 -7.07 -0.69 16.73
CA ASP A 265 -7.34 -1.40 17.99
C ASP A 265 -6.14 -2.24 18.45
N ARG A 266 -5.46 -2.92 17.52
CA ARG A 266 -4.38 -3.85 17.85
C ARG A 266 -3.01 -3.19 17.93
N CYS A 267 -2.77 -2.21 17.06
CA CYS A 267 -1.51 -1.49 16.91
C CYS A 267 -1.76 0.03 16.93
N PRO A 268 -2.21 0.59 18.06
CA PRO A 268 -2.54 2.01 18.15
C PRO A 268 -1.33 2.89 17.82
N GLY A 269 -1.55 3.93 17.03
CA GLY A 269 -0.52 4.90 16.65
C GLY A 269 0.30 4.54 15.40
N VAL A 270 0.05 3.37 14.77
CA VAL A 270 0.61 3.06 13.45
C VAL A 270 -0.35 3.59 12.38
N PRO A 271 0.07 4.60 11.59
CA PRO A 271 -0.82 5.22 10.62
C PRO A 271 -1.07 4.33 9.40
N VAL A 272 -2.28 4.47 8.83
CA VAL A 272 -2.73 3.75 7.65
C VAL A 272 -3.01 4.71 6.51
N ILE A 273 -2.43 4.45 5.33
CA ILE A 273 -2.67 5.18 4.09
C ILE A 273 -3.55 4.32 3.18
N GLY A 274 -4.70 4.84 2.78
CA GLY A 274 -5.55 4.20 1.76
C GLY A 274 -5.22 4.69 0.36
N PHE A 275 -5.37 3.83 -0.64
CA PHE A 275 -5.24 4.21 -2.05
C PHE A 275 -6.41 3.67 -2.89
N PRO A 276 -7.59 4.29 -2.81
CA PRO A 276 -8.71 3.98 -3.69
C PRO A 276 -8.48 4.64 -5.06
N ARG A 277 -7.84 3.92 -5.96
CA ARG A 277 -7.41 4.47 -7.24
C ARG A 277 -8.59 4.71 -8.19
N ASN A 278 -8.57 5.82 -8.94
CA ASN A 278 -9.54 6.22 -9.97
C ASN A 278 -10.98 6.40 -9.46
N VAL A 279 -11.15 6.78 -8.19
CA VAL A 279 -12.48 7.02 -7.60
C VAL A 279 -12.92 8.49 -7.67
N GLY A 280 -12.04 9.38 -8.13
CA GLY A 280 -12.33 10.80 -8.24
C GLY A 280 -12.77 11.40 -6.90
N GLN A 281 -13.87 12.16 -6.90
CA GLN A 281 -14.38 12.84 -5.71
C GLN A 281 -14.91 11.90 -4.61
N LEU A 282 -15.15 10.62 -4.90
CA LEU A 282 -15.48 9.63 -3.87
C LEU A 282 -14.34 9.41 -2.86
N ALA A 283 -13.13 9.90 -3.15
CA ALA A 283 -12.02 9.88 -2.20
C ALA A 283 -12.32 10.60 -0.88
N ALA A 284 -13.13 11.67 -0.89
CA ALA A 284 -13.55 12.36 0.33
C ALA A 284 -14.48 11.49 1.20
N ASP A 285 -15.40 10.78 0.57
CA ASP A 285 -16.29 9.83 1.25
C ASP A 285 -15.49 8.63 1.81
N TYR A 286 -14.52 8.14 1.05
CA TYR A 286 -13.60 7.08 1.49
C TYR A 286 -12.84 7.49 2.76
N VAL A 287 -12.18 8.64 2.77
CA VAL A 287 -11.45 9.15 3.95
C VAL A 287 -12.37 9.26 5.17
N SER A 288 -13.52 9.91 5.00
CA SER A 288 -14.44 10.18 6.12
C SER A 288 -15.03 8.93 6.75
N LYS A 289 -15.13 7.81 5.99
CA LYS A 289 -15.79 6.58 6.44
C LYS A 289 -14.83 5.46 6.83
N THR A 290 -13.60 5.45 6.29
CA THR A 290 -12.65 4.37 6.56
C THR A 290 -11.79 4.61 7.79
N GLY A 291 -11.58 5.87 8.18
CA GLY A 291 -10.72 6.24 9.29
C GLY A 291 -9.21 6.13 8.97
N VAL A 292 -8.82 6.14 7.69
CA VAL A 292 -7.41 6.20 7.28
C VAL A 292 -6.76 7.51 7.70
N ASP A 293 -5.49 7.49 8.07
CA ASP A 293 -4.71 8.66 8.49
C ASP A 293 -4.20 9.47 7.31
N GLY A 294 -4.10 8.82 6.15
CA GLY A 294 -3.70 9.45 4.89
C GLY A 294 -4.39 8.82 3.70
N VAL A 295 -4.49 9.57 2.60
CA VAL A 295 -5.03 9.08 1.33
C VAL A 295 -4.06 9.34 0.19
N SER A 296 -3.75 8.27 -0.55
CA SER A 296 -2.98 8.36 -1.79
C SER A 296 -3.93 8.63 -2.96
N LEU A 297 -3.52 9.51 -3.85
CA LEU A 297 -4.36 10.06 -4.92
C LEU A 297 -3.70 9.82 -6.28
N ASP A 298 -4.53 9.50 -7.27
CA ASP A 298 -4.08 9.38 -8.66
C ASP A 298 -3.88 10.75 -9.32
N GLN A 299 -3.25 10.75 -10.48
CA GLN A 299 -2.84 11.95 -11.21
C GLN A 299 -4.02 12.76 -11.78
N ASP A 300 -5.22 12.17 -11.86
CA ASP A 300 -6.38 12.78 -12.50
C ASP A 300 -7.18 13.68 -11.54
N ILE A 301 -6.83 13.67 -10.24
CA ILE A 301 -7.51 14.50 -9.24
C ILE A 301 -6.90 15.91 -9.23
N PRO A 302 -7.73 16.99 -9.39
CA PRO A 302 -7.25 18.36 -9.41
C PRO A 302 -6.61 18.79 -8.09
N LEU A 303 -5.46 19.48 -8.16
CA LEU A 303 -4.67 19.90 -6.99
C LEU A 303 -5.41 20.86 -6.06
N ASP A 304 -6.18 21.79 -6.63
CA ASP A 304 -7.02 22.72 -5.88
C ASP A 304 -8.09 21.99 -5.07
N TRP A 305 -8.77 21.02 -5.68
CA TRP A 305 -9.74 20.19 -4.97
C TRP A 305 -9.10 19.36 -3.86
N ILE A 306 -7.88 18.82 -4.09
CA ILE A 306 -7.14 18.09 -3.05
C ILE A 306 -6.86 19.01 -1.86
N ALA A 307 -6.32 20.21 -2.12
CA ALA A 307 -5.96 21.18 -1.08
C ALA A 307 -7.17 21.69 -0.28
N GLU A 308 -8.29 21.96 -0.96
CA GLU A 308 -9.48 22.53 -0.36
C GLU A 308 -10.39 21.49 0.32
N THR A 309 -10.44 20.26 -0.19
CA THR A 309 -11.41 19.24 0.25
C THR A 309 -10.79 18.14 1.11
N LEU A 310 -9.64 17.59 0.70
CA LEU A 310 -9.04 16.44 1.37
C LEU A 310 -8.03 16.81 2.43
N GLN A 311 -7.15 17.75 2.14
CA GLN A 311 -6.06 18.11 3.04
C GLN A 311 -6.54 18.65 4.40
N PRO A 312 -7.71 19.32 4.53
CA PRO A 312 -8.26 19.68 5.84
C PRO A 312 -8.72 18.50 6.71
N ILE A 313 -8.93 17.32 6.14
CA ILE A 313 -9.50 16.15 6.85
C ILE A 313 -8.54 14.98 6.99
N CYS A 314 -7.48 14.91 6.18
CA CYS A 314 -6.43 13.88 6.31
C CYS A 314 -5.14 14.30 5.61
N THR A 315 -4.06 13.58 5.87
CA THR A 315 -2.81 13.73 5.10
C THR A 315 -3.02 13.24 3.67
N VAL A 316 -2.64 14.07 2.69
CA VAL A 316 -2.73 13.69 1.27
C VAL A 316 -1.38 13.20 0.73
N GLN A 317 -1.41 12.19 -0.14
CA GLN A 317 -0.22 11.62 -0.79
C GLN A 317 -0.41 11.58 -2.30
N GLY A 318 0.57 12.03 -3.05
CA GLY A 318 0.54 11.94 -4.53
C GLY A 318 1.08 13.24 -5.14
N ASN A 319 0.68 13.62 -6.35
CA ASN A 319 0.00 12.78 -7.35
C ASN A 319 0.63 13.01 -8.74
N LEU A 320 1.98 13.05 -8.77
CA LEU A 320 2.71 13.27 -10.02
C LEU A 320 2.39 12.15 -11.02
N ASP A 321 2.04 12.55 -12.25
CA ASP A 321 1.83 11.61 -13.36
C ASP A 321 3.14 10.86 -13.68
N ASN A 322 3.09 9.54 -13.65
CA ASN A 322 4.24 8.70 -13.96
C ASN A 322 4.64 8.73 -15.44
N THR A 323 3.77 9.18 -16.34
CA THR A 323 4.11 9.43 -17.75
C THR A 323 4.94 10.70 -17.90
N VAL A 324 4.68 11.73 -17.10
CA VAL A 324 5.50 12.94 -16.99
C VAL A 324 6.88 12.60 -16.41
N LEU A 325 6.94 11.66 -15.45
CA LEU A 325 8.21 11.18 -14.92
C LEU A 325 9.05 10.47 -16.00
N ILE A 326 8.42 9.71 -16.92
CA ILE A 326 9.13 9.12 -18.08
C ILE A 326 9.62 10.20 -19.03
N ALA A 327 8.78 11.19 -19.35
CA ALA A 327 9.11 12.25 -20.31
C ALA A 327 10.27 13.13 -19.82
N GLY A 328 10.31 13.46 -18.54
CA GLY A 328 11.38 14.27 -17.95
C GLY A 328 11.38 15.73 -18.40
N GLY A 329 12.54 16.37 -18.28
CA GLY A 329 12.78 17.74 -18.75
C GLY A 329 11.98 18.82 -18.03
N GLN A 330 11.70 19.93 -18.71
CA GLN A 330 11.00 21.08 -18.11
C GLN A 330 9.59 20.75 -17.64
N GLU A 331 8.91 19.81 -18.29
CA GLU A 331 7.57 19.40 -17.88
C GLU A 331 7.59 18.67 -16.53
N LEU A 332 8.57 17.82 -16.31
CA LEU A 332 8.77 17.16 -15.02
C LEU A 332 9.03 18.18 -13.90
N ASP A 333 9.92 19.13 -14.14
CA ASP A 333 10.25 20.19 -13.19
C ASP A 333 9.00 21.01 -12.87
N ARG A 334 8.27 21.47 -13.89
CA ARG A 334 7.05 22.26 -13.73
C ARG A 334 5.96 21.52 -12.96
N SER A 335 5.68 20.27 -13.33
CA SER A 335 4.64 19.46 -12.68
C SER A 335 4.99 19.18 -11.23
N THR A 336 6.26 18.83 -10.94
CA THR A 336 6.74 18.62 -9.56
C THR A 336 6.58 19.88 -8.72
N VAL A 337 7.02 21.04 -9.23
CA VAL A 337 6.91 22.33 -8.53
C VAL A 337 5.46 22.75 -8.31
N ASN A 338 4.57 22.51 -9.30
CA ASN A 338 3.14 22.84 -9.17
C ASN A 338 2.48 22.03 -8.04
N ILE A 339 2.78 20.71 -7.92
CA ILE A 339 2.28 19.88 -6.83
C ILE A 339 2.81 20.40 -5.48
N LEU A 340 4.11 20.68 -5.40
CA LEU A 340 4.71 21.23 -4.18
C LEU A 340 4.08 22.55 -3.76
N LYS A 341 3.87 23.50 -4.71
CA LYS A 341 3.20 24.76 -4.45
C LYS A 341 1.77 24.60 -3.95
N ALA A 342 1.02 23.70 -4.55
CA ALA A 342 -0.39 23.50 -4.23
C ALA A 342 -0.60 22.82 -2.87
N LEU A 343 0.26 21.84 -2.51
CA LEU A 343 -0.02 20.94 -1.38
C LEU A 343 0.89 21.13 -0.17
N SER A 344 2.04 21.84 -0.28
CA SER A 344 2.95 22.02 0.88
C SER A 344 2.39 22.94 1.98
N GLY A 345 1.24 23.60 1.74
CA GLY A 345 0.56 24.42 2.75
C GLY A 345 -0.18 23.62 3.84
N GLY A 346 -0.24 22.31 3.73
CA GLY A 346 -0.90 21.39 4.68
C GLY A 346 -0.17 20.05 4.80
N PRO A 347 -0.73 19.07 5.53
CA PRO A 347 -0.15 17.73 5.68
C PRO A 347 -0.05 17.02 4.33
N PHE A 348 1.17 16.76 3.88
CA PHE A 348 1.42 16.29 2.52
C PHE A 348 2.63 15.34 2.45
N ILE A 349 2.49 14.28 1.64
CA ILE A 349 3.55 13.34 1.25
C ILE A 349 3.66 13.37 -0.27
N PHE A 350 4.82 13.74 -0.79
CA PHE A 350 5.03 13.72 -2.24
C PHE A 350 5.18 12.28 -2.74
N ASN A 351 4.41 11.93 -3.77
CA ASN A 351 4.47 10.64 -4.46
C ASN A 351 3.98 10.79 -5.92
N LEU A 352 3.97 9.70 -6.65
CA LEU A 352 3.31 9.61 -7.96
C LEU A 352 1.82 9.31 -7.79
N GLY A 353 1.03 9.59 -8.83
CA GLY A 353 -0.37 9.15 -8.93
C GLY A 353 -0.52 7.64 -9.17
N HIS A 354 0.57 6.94 -9.52
CA HIS A 354 0.68 5.49 -9.60
C HIS A 354 2.16 5.07 -9.48
N GLY A 355 2.49 3.82 -9.72
CA GLY A 355 3.88 3.34 -9.56
C GLY A 355 4.82 3.78 -10.68
N VAL A 356 6.13 3.86 -10.38
CA VAL A 356 7.19 4.05 -11.36
C VAL A 356 7.09 2.97 -12.44
N LEU A 357 7.21 3.38 -13.70
CA LEU A 357 7.14 2.49 -14.86
C LEU A 357 8.55 1.97 -15.22
N PRO A 358 8.64 0.78 -15.85
CA PRO A 358 9.93 0.17 -16.17
C PRO A 358 10.82 1.00 -17.12
N GLU A 359 10.20 1.84 -17.93
CA GLU A 359 10.85 2.70 -18.92
C GLU A 359 11.38 4.02 -18.33
N THR A 360 11.09 4.30 -17.06
CA THR A 360 11.48 5.54 -16.39
C THR A 360 13.01 5.64 -16.28
N PRO A 361 13.64 6.71 -16.78
CA PRO A 361 15.06 6.96 -16.56
C PRO A 361 15.34 7.22 -15.05
N PRO A 362 16.32 6.54 -14.44
CA PRO A 362 16.68 6.80 -13.03
C PRO A 362 17.06 8.27 -12.75
N ASP A 363 17.64 8.96 -13.73
CA ASP A 363 18.00 10.38 -13.59
C ASP A 363 16.78 11.29 -13.42
N HIS A 364 15.61 10.92 -13.97
CA HIS A 364 14.38 11.67 -13.76
C HIS A 364 13.84 11.50 -12.34
N VAL A 365 14.00 10.30 -11.76
CA VAL A 365 13.68 10.07 -10.34
C VAL A 365 14.65 10.87 -9.44
N ALA A 366 15.94 10.90 -9.78
CA ALA A 366 16.91 11.74 -9.07
C ALA A 366 16.53 13.21 -9.14
N ARG A 367 16.07 13.69 -10.30
CA ARG A 367 15.62 15.08 -10.48
C ARG A 367 14.42 15.42 -9.60
N VAL A 368 13.41 14.55 -9.50
CA VAL A 368 12.28 14.73 -8.57
C VAL A 368 12.79 14.79 -7.13
N ALA A 369 13.69 13.87 -6.74
CA ALA A 369 14.26 13.86 -5.40
C ALA A 369 14.99 15.17 -5.08
N GLU A 370 15.76 15.74 -6.02
CA GLU A 370 16.40 17.05 -5.87
C GLU A 370 15.38 18.16 -5.64
N LEU A 371 14.33 18.23 -6.45
CA LEU A 371 13.29 19.26 -6.36
C LEU A 371 12.54 19.19 -5.04
N VAL A 372 12.12 18.00 -4.60
CA VAL A 372 11.38 17.84 -3.35
C VAL A 372 12.28 18.14 -2.14
N ARG A 373 13.52 17.66 -2.13
CA ARG A 373 14.45 17.89 -1.02
C ARG A 373 14.94 19.33 -0.94
N GLY A 374 15.03 20.01 -2.07
CA GLY A 374 15.39 21.44 -2.15
C GLY A 374 14.21 22.40 -1.99
N TRP A 375 13.00 21.87 -1.71
CA TRP A 375 11.81 22.71 -1.58
C TRP A 375 11.96 23.73 -0.47
N PRO A 376 11.72 25.03 -0.73
CA PRO A 376 11.91 26.10 0.23
C PRO A 376 10.94 26.01 1.39
N ARG A 377 11.35 26.55 2.53
CA ARG A 377 10.51 26.67 3.74
C ARG A 377 9.28 27.52 3.45
N SER A 378 8.17 27.20 4.14
CA SER A 378 6.99 28.07 4.18
C SER A 378 7.41 29.46 4.71
N GLY A 379 7.48 30.45 3.82
CA GLY A 379 7.89 31.81 4.18
C GLY A 379 8.89 32.47 3.20
N ASP A 380 9.59 31.70 2.41
CA ASP A 380 10.40 32.25 1.33
C ASP A 380 9.48 32.47 0.12
N GLY A 381 8.92 33.68 0.04
CA GLY A 381 8.04 34.07 -1.08
C GLY A 381 8.76 33.87 -2.40
N ILE A 382 8.19 33.00 -3.22
CA ILE A 382 8.48 32.96 -4.66
C ILE A 382 7.44 33.86 -5.29
N ASP A 383 7.84 35.13 -5.58
CA ASP A 383 7.14 36.03 -6.49
C ASP A 383 7.12 35.48 -7.93
#